data_3e9b232c5410cac3952af48ccc60305f
#
_entry.id   3e9b232c5410cac3952af48ccc60305f
#
_cell.length_a   1.000
_cell.length_b   1.000
_cell.length_c   1.000
_cell.angle_alpha   90.00
_cell.angle_beta   90.00
_cell.angle_gamma   90.00
#
_symmetry.space_group_name_H-M   'P 1'
#
loop_
_entity.id
_entity.type
_entity.pdbx_description
1 polymer ?
#
loop_
_entity_poly.entity_id
_entity_poly.type
_entity_poly.pdbx_seq_one_letter_code
_entity_poly.pdbx_strand_id
1 'polypeptide(L)'
;MQTTGKNYFKFFATLVLCLLVRLIPFRAPNIEPIMAGTMPIGRAYGAFFGFSFAVLSILIYDFATHTIGMQTIFTATAYGLIGLYSSLYFKKRKGKITDYMLFAVYGTLFFDAVTGLTVGPIFFHQSFVGSLVGQIPFTALHLLGNVTLAACLSPGIYHFLIRKRKKESVSTINTLNPKII
;
A
#
# COMPACT_ATOMS: atom_id res chain seq x y z
N MET A 1 8.65 -6.83 19.21
CA MET A 1 9.25 -7.12 17.88
C MET A 1 10.36 -6.10 17.66
N GLN A 2 11.62 -6.50 17.85
CA GLN A 2 12.75 -5.57 17.66
C GLN A 2 12.90 -5.29 16.15
N THR A 3 12.63 -4.06 15.77
CA THR A 3 12.88 -3.56 14.41
C THR A 3 14.36 -3.23 14.30
N THR A 4 15.13 -4.12 13.69
CA THR A 4 16.55 -3.88 13.42
C THR A 4 16.71 -2.79 12.35
N GLY A 5 17.77 -1.97 12.39
CA GLY A 5 18.01 -0.90 11.39
C GLY A 5 17.88 -1.33 9.93
N LYS A 6 18.14 -2.62 9.63
CA LYS A 6 17.92 -3.23 8.32
C LYS A 6 16.44 -3.26 7.86
N ASN A 7 15.48 -3.27 8.80
CA ASN A 7 14.04 -3.25 8.46
C ASN A 7 13.60 -1.85 8.08
N TYR A 8 14.13 -0.82 8.73
CA TYR A 8 13.90 0.57 8.35
C TYR A 8 14.45 0.88 6.95
N PHE A 9 15.67 0.40 6.64
CA PHE A 9 16.21 0.56 5.30
C PHE A 9 15.28 0.00 4.22
N LYS A 10 14.75 -1.22 4.41
CA LYS A 10 13.84 -1.85 3.45
C LYS A 10 12.50 -1.12 3.34
N PHE A 11 11.99 -0.61 4.48
CA PHE A 11 10.79 0.22 4.50
C PHE A 11 10.99 1.47 3.65
N PHE A 12 12.04 2.24 3.91
CA PHE A 12 12.33 3.47 3.15
C PHE A 12 12.69 3.20 1.70
N ALA A 13 13.43 2.14 1.40
CA ALA A 13 13.74 1.75 0.01
C ALA A 13 12.45 1.43 -0.78
N THR A 14 11.50 0.72 -0.16
CA THR A 14 10.19 0.45 -0.79
C THR A 14 9.39 1.73 -0.98
N LEU A 15 9.39 2.63 0.03
CA LEU A 15 8.70 3.91 -0.03
C LEU A 15 9.24 4.78 -1.17
N VAL A 16 10.57 4.95 -1.23
CA VAL A 16 11.23 5.72 -2.30
C VAL A 16 10.93 5.14 -3.67
N LEU A 17 11.01 3.80 -3.83
CA LEU A 17 10.70 3.16 -5.10
C LEU A 17 9.26 3.42 -5.55
N CYS A 18 8.29 3.30 -4.64
CA CYS A 18 6.89 3.59 -4.94
C CYS A 18 6.69 5.07 -5.32
N LEU A 19 7.35 5.99 -4.62
CA LEU A 19 7.28 7.42 -4.92
C LEU A 19 7.91 7.75 -6.27
N LEU A 20 9.08 7.18 -6.60
CA LEU A 20 9.72 7.36 -7.91
C LEU A 20 8.82 6.89 -9.06
N VAL A 21 8.19 5.72 -8.92
CA VAL A 21 7.23 5.25 -9.93
C VAL A 21 6.02 6.20 -10.03
N ARG A 22 5.53 6.73 -8.89
CA ARG A 22 4.41 7.66 -8.88
C ARG A 22 4.75 9.02 -9.50
N LEU A 23 6.02 9.45 -9.44
CA LEU A 23 6.50 10.71 -10.03
C LEU A 23 6.81 10.61 -11.52
N ILE A 24 6.75 9.43 -12.16
CA ILE A 24 6.97 9.29 -13.61
C ILE A 24 5.93 10.14 -14.36
N PRO A 25 6.37 11.11 -15.20
CA PRO A 25 5.47 11.89 -16.03
C PRO A 25 4.78 11.00 -17.08
N PHE A 26 3.59 11.40 -17.52
CA PHE A 26 2.79 10.68 -18.54
C PHE A 26 2.37 9.26 -18.16
N ARG A 27 2.47 8.89 -16.90
CA ARG A 27 1.90 7.67 -16.38
C ARG A 27 0.37 7.67 -16.57
N ALA A 28 -0.18 6.52 -16.93
CA ALA A 28 -1.64 6.42 -17.08
C ALA A 28 -2.34 6.79 -15.76
N PRO A 29 -3.47 7.49 -15.81
CA PRO A 29 -4.23 7.86 -14.62
C PRO A 29 -4.53 6.64 -13.75
N ASN A 30 -4.49 6.84 -12.45
CA ASN A 30 -4.83 5.83 -11.44
C ASN A 30 -3.92 4.56 -11.42
N ILE A 31 -2.79 4.57 -12.13
CA ILE A 31 -1.78 3.52 -12.02
C ILE A 31 -0.73 3.98 -11.02
N GLU A 32 -0.83 3.52 -9.78
CA GLU A 32 0.12 3.90 -8.71
C GLU A 32 0.48 2.70 -7.82
N PRO A 33 1.76 2.54 -7.44
CA PRO A 33 2.23 1.37 -6.72
C PRO A 33 2.01 1.44 -5.20
N ILE A 34 1.34 2.48 -4.67
CA ILE A 34 1.21 2.69 -3.23
C ILE A 34 0.51 1.51 -2.57
N MET A 35 -0.63 1.07 -3.11
CA MET A 35 -1.35 -0.07 -2.56
C MET A 35 -0.50 -1.34 -2.64
N ALA A 36 0.20 -1.54 -3.76
CA ALA A 36 1.09 -2.70 -3.96
C ALA A 36 2.26 -2.74 -2.95
N GLY A 37 2.74 -1.58 -2.47
CA GLY A 37 3.75 -1.48 -1.40
C GLY A 37 3.16 -1.59 -0.01
N THR A 38 1.99 -0.97 0.24
CA THR A 38 1.31 -0.93 1.54
C THR A 38 0.98 -2.33 2.06
N MET A 39 0.43 -3.18 1.21
CA MET A 39 0.06 -4.56 1.57
C MET A 39 1.22 -5.39 2.12
N PRO A 40 2.35 -5.54 1.40
CA PRO A 40 3.47 -6.32 1.91
C PRO A 40 4.16 -5.68 3.13
N ILE A 41 4.18 -4.36 3.25
CA ILE A 41 4.70 -3.67 4.43
C ILE A 41 3.83 -4.01 5.66
N GLY A 42 2.52 -3.84 5.58
CA GLY A 42 1.61 -4.19 6.66
C GLY A 42 1.67 -5.66 7.04
N ARG A 43 1.78 -6.55 6.05
CA ARG A 43 1.97 -7.98 6.26
C ARG A 43 3.29 -8.33 6.95
N ALA A 44 4.41 -7.70 6.54
CA ALA A 44 5.74 -8.03 7.05
C ALA A 44 6.04 -7.39 8.41
N TYR A 45 5.61 -6.15 8.62
CA TYR A 45 6.02 -5.32 9.76
C TYR A 45 4.88 -4.95 10.72
N GLY A 46 3.64 -5.22 10.33
CA GLY A 46 2.46 -4.98 11.17
C GLY A 46 1.70 -3.70 10.84
N ALA A 47 0.60 -3.50 11.56
CA ALA A 47 -0.40 -2.47 11.28
C ALA A 47 0.16 -1.04 11.30
N PHE A 48 0.98 -0.72 12.31
CA PHE A 48 1.59 0.61 12.43
C PHE A 48 2.46 0.95 11.21
N PHE A 49 3.29 0.00 10.75
CA PHE A 49 4.13 0.22 9.57
C PHE A 49 3.32 0.31 8.28
N GLY A 50 2.25 -0.49 8.15
CA GLY A 50 1.33 -0.38 7.02
C GLY A 50 0.66 0.99 6.96
N PHE A 51 0.15 1.47 8.09
CA PHE A 51 -0.41 2.82 8.23
C PHE A 51 0.60 3.90 7.86
N SER A 52 1.78 3.87 8.51
CA SER A 52 2.81 4.90 8.31
C SER A 52 3.30 4.94 6.86
N PHE A 53 3.49 3.78 6.22
CA PHE A 53 3.87 3.70 4.82
C PHE A 53 2.84 4.37 3.91
N ALA A 54 1.58 4.04 4.10
CA ALA A 54 0.49 4.56 3.30
C ALA A 54 0.34 6.09 3.46
N VAL A 55 0.32 6.58 4.70
CA VAL A 55 0.20 8.01 5.00
C VAL A 55 1.40 8.79 4.47
N LEU A 56 2.63 8.32 4.73
CA LEU A 56 3.85 8.97 4.25
C LEU A 56 3.91 9.00 2.72
N SER A 57 3.45 7.93 2.04
CA SER A 57 3.40 7.90 0.57
C SER A 57 2.53 9.02 -0.01
N ILE A 58 1.39 9.32 0.64
CA ILE A 58 0.51 10.41 0.20
C ILE A 58 1.13 11.77 0.54
N LEU A 59 1.52 11.97 1.81
CA LEU A 59 2.02 13.27 2.26
C LEU A 59 3.28 13.70 1.51
N ILE A 60 4.25 12.79 1.31
CA ILE A 60 5.49 13.11 0.60
C ILE A 60 5.22 13.42 -0.88
N TYR A 61 4.32 12.65 -1.51
CA TYR A 61 3.97 12.91 -2.90
C TYR A 61 3.27 14.25 -3.08
N ASP A 62 2.24 14.53 -2.27
CA ASP A 62 1.49 15.80 -2.36
C ASP A 62 2.36 17.01 -2.03
N PHE A 63 3.32 16.85 -1.09
CA PHE A 63 4.33 17.88 -0.81
C PHE A 63 5.25 18.10 -2.01
N ALA A 64 5.80 17.04 -2.59
CA ALA A 64 6.72 17.11 -3.72
C ALA A 64 6.09 17.69 -5.00
N THR A 65 4.78 17.48 -5.17
CA THR A 65 4.02 17.98 -6.34
C THR A 65 3.27 19.28 -6.08
N HIS A 66 3.43 19.88 -4.89
CA HIS A 66 2.73 21.10 -4.47
C HIS A 66 1.19 20.97 -4.54
N THR A 67 0.67 19.79 -4.27
CA THR A 67 -0.78 19.49 -4.32
C THR A 67 -1.42 19.31 -2.94
N ILE A 68 -0.70 19.69 -1.86
CA ILE A 68 -1.25 19.62 -0.50
C ILE A 68 -2.52 20.46 -0.40
N GLY A 69 -3.58 19.85 0.08
CA GLY A 69 -4.89 20.48 0.27
C GLY A 69 -5.82 19.64 1.16
N MET A 70 -7.08 20.03 1.24
CA MET A 70 -8.06 19.27 2.02
C MET A 70 -8.22 17.84 1.54
N GLN A 71 -8.13 17.60 0.23
CA GLN A 71 -8.13 16.24 -0.35
C GLN A 71 -7.02 15.35 0.22
N THR A 72 -5.85 15.92 0.56
CA THR A 72 -4.72 15.17 1.14
C THR A 72 -5.12 14.51 2.46
N ILE A 73 -5.95 15.16 3.29
CA ILE A 73 -6.42 14.60 4.56
C ILE A 73 -7.27 13.35 4.31
N PHE A 74 -8.21 13.43 3.36
CA PHE A 74 -9.08 12.30 3.02
C PHE A 74 -8.30 11.15 2.39
N THR A 75 -7.43 11.45 1.44
CA THR A 75 -6.61 10.44 0.75
C THR A 75 -5.62 9.77 1.71
N ALA A 76 -4.91 10.55 2.54
CA ALA A 76 -3.97 10.01 3.54
C ALA A 76 -4.70 9.17 4.59
N THR A 77 -5.87 9.61 5.07
CA THR A 77 -6.66 8.85 6.03
C THR A 77 -7.17 7.54 5.42
N ALA A 78 -7.75 7.57 4.23
CA ALA A 78 -8.25 6.38 3.54
C ALA A 78 -7.13 5.35 3.30
N TYR A 79 -5.98 5.79 2.78
CA TYR A 79 -4.81 4.91 2.61
C TYR A 79 -4.23 4.43 3.93
N GLY A 80 -4.21 5.27 4.97
CA GLY A 80 -3.80 4.89 6.32
C GLY A 80 -4.64 3.74 6.88
N LEU A 81 -5.97 3.83 6.75
CA LEU A 81 -6.91 2.78 7.17
C LEU A 81 -6.69 1.48 6.37
N ILE A 82 -6.46 1.57 5.06
CA ILE A 82 -6.08 0.43 4.23
C ILE A 82 -4.78 -0.20 4.73
N GLY A 83 -3.79 0.62 5.09
CA GLY A 83 -2.52 0.16 5.64
C GLY A 83 -2.66 -0.57 6.98
N LEU A 84 -3.49 -0.06 7.89
CA LEU A 84 -3.86 -0.75 9.14
C LEU A 84 -4.51 -2.11 8.85
N TYR A 85 -5.52 -2.10 7.99
CA TYR A 85 -6.30 -3.30 7.67
C TYR A 85 -5.47 -4.36 6.96
N SER A 86 -4.46 -3.97 6.17
CA SER A 86 -3.59 -4.92 5.47
C SER A 86 -2.94 -5.94 6.42
N SER A 87 -2.46 -5.49 7.59
CA SER A 87 -1.88 -6.38 8.59
C SER A 87 -2.89 -7.40 9.13
N LEU A 88 -4.12 -6.96 9.40
CA LEU A 88 -5.18 -7.83 9.91
C LEU A 88 -5.62 -8.85 8.85
N TYR A 89 -5.79 -8.41 7.61
CA TYR A 89 -6.19 -9.25 6.49
C TYR A 89 -5.18 -10.39 6.23
N PHE A 90 -3.88 -10.05 6.21
CA PHE A 90 -2.84 -11.04 5.92
C PHE A 90 -2.46 -11.94 7.10
N LYS A 91 -2.89 -11.65 8.34
CA LYS A 91 -2.71 -12.56 9.48
C LYS A 91 -3.36 -13.92 9.25
N LYS A 92 -4.50 -13.96 8.57
CA LYS A 92 -5.29 -15.18 8.33
C LYS A 92 -5.08 -15.76 6.93
N ARG A 93 -4.15 -15.21 6.12
CA ARG A 93 -3.99 -15.59 4.72
C ARG A 93 -2.55 -15.98 4.40
N LYS A 94 -2.39 -16.91 3.47
CA LYS A 94 -1.06 -17.39 3.04
C LYS A 94 -0.28 -16.37 2.22
N GLY A 95 -0.94 -15.33 1.68
CA GLY A 95 -0.36 -14.30 0.82
C GLY A 95 0.00 -14.83 -0.55
N LYS A 96 -0.91 -15.60 -1.13
CA LYS A 96 -0.88 -15.95 -2.56
C LYS A 96 -1.14 -14.68 -3.39
N ILE A 97 -0.81 -14.71 -4.67
CA ILE A 97 -1.09 -13.60 -5.59
C ILE A 97 -2.57 -13.19 -5.52
N THR A 98 -3.47 -14.17 -5.48
CA THR A 98 -4.91 -13.94 -5.35
C THR A 98 -5.31 -13.20 -4.07
N ASP A 99 -4.59 -13.41 -2.95
CA ASP A 99 -4.86 -12.68 -1.71
C ASP A 99 -4.53 -11.18 -1.86
N TYR A 100 -3.45 -10.85 -2.57
CA TYR A 100 -3.09 -9.46 -2.87
C TYR A 100 -4.06 -8.81 -3.86
N MET A 101 -4.47 -9.55 -4.91
CA MET A 101 -5.47 -9.07 -5.86
C MET A 101 -6.81 -8.76 -5.18
N LEU A 102 -7.31 -9.69 -4.37
CA LEU A 102 -8.56 -9.49 -3.62
C LEU A 102 -8.48 -8.31 -2.65
N PHE A 103 -7.35 -8.18 -1.94
CA PHE A 103 -7.15 -7.01 -1.08
C PHE A 103 -7.14 -5.72 -1.88
N ALA A 104 -6.50 -5.70 -3.04
CA ALA A 104 -6.46 -4.53 -3.92
C ALA A 104 -7.88 -4.14 -4.40
N VAL A 105 -8.74 -5.12 -4.72
CA VAL A 105 -10.15 -4.85 -5.06
C VAL A 105 -10.87 -4.15 -3.89
N TYR A 106 -10.85 -4.74 -2.70
CA TYR A 106 -11.53 -4.15 -1.54
C TYR A 106 -10.93 -2.79 -1.14
N GLY A 107 -9.60 -2.67 -1.14
CA GLY A 107 -8.92 -1.43 -0.81
C GLY A 107 -9.22 -0.31 -1.79
N THR A 108 -9.26 -0.61 -3.09
CA THR A 108 -9.59 0.39 -4.13
C THR A 108 -11.04 0.84 -4.01
N LEU A 109 -11.98 -0.09 -3.87
CA LEU A 109 -13.40 0.26 -3.69
C LEU A 109 -13.63 1.10 -2.44
N PHE A 110 -12.99 0.75 -1.33
CA PHE A 110 -13.05 1.54 -0.10
C PHE A 110 -12.46 2.94 -0.30
N PHE A 111 -11.26 3.04 -0.89
CA PHE A 111 -10.61 4.31 -1.16
C PHE A 111 -11.47 5.21 -2.04
N ASP A 112 -11.96 4.68 -3.15
CA ASP A 112 -12.76 5.42 -4.12
C ASP A 112 -14.11 5.86 -3.54
N ALA A 113 -14.74 5.02 -2.72
CA ALA A 113 -15.96 5.39 -2.02
C ALA A 113 -15.72 6.52 -1.02
N VAL A 114 -14.65 6.44 -0.22
CA VAL A 114 -14.34 7.46 0.79
C VAL A 114 -13.91 8.77 0.11
N THR A 115 -13.08 8.74 -0.91
CA THR A 115 -12.53 9.95 -1.54
C THR A 115 -13.46 10.51 -2.61
N GLY A 116 -13.98 9.67 -3.50
CA GLY A 116 -14.79 10.10 -4.63
C GLY A 116 -16.21 10.58 -4.26
N LEU A 117 -16.82 9.91 -3.27
CA LEU A 117 -18.20 10.26 -2.85
C LEU A 117 -18.24 11.27 -1.70
N THR A 118 -17.09 11.71 -1.17
CA THR A 118 -17.03 12.75 -0.14
C THR A 118 -16.42 14.04 -0.65
N VAL A 119 -15.26 13.98 -1.28
CA VAL A 119 -14.53 15.18 -1.72
C VAL A 119 -15.31 15.95 -2.79
N GLY A 120 -15.86 15.27 -3.78
CA GLY A 120 -16.67 15.90 -4.82
C GLY A 120 -17.88 16.67 -4.28
N PRO A 121 -18.80 16.03 -3.54
CA PRO A 121 -19.96 16.67 -2.95
C PRO A 121 -19.64 17.74 -1.91
N ILE A 122 -18.68 17.49 -1.01
CA ILE A 122 -18.41 18.38 0.13
C ILE A 122 -17.64 19.63 -0.29
N PHE A 123 -16.63 19.50 -1.14
CA PHE A 123 -15.72 20.61 -1.45
C PHE A 123 -15.98 21.25 -2.81
N PHE A 124 -16.53 20.50 -3.76
CA PHE A 124 -16.80 21.01 -5.11
C PHE A 124 -18.30 21.17 -5.41
N HIS A 125 -19.15 21.00 -4.39
CA HIS A 125 -20.62 21.14 -4.51
C HIS A 125 -21.23 20.31 -5.64
N GLN A 126 -20.60 19.18 -5.98
CA GLN A 126 -21.14 18.26 -6.97
C GLN A 126 -22.36 17.51 -6.42
N SER A 127 -23.33 17.23 -7.27
CA SER A 127 -24.44 16.36 -6.86
C SER A 127 -23.90 14.95 -6.55
N PHE A 128 -24.47 14.29 -5.55
CA PHE A 128 -24.08 12.92 -5.19
C PHE A 128 -24.18 11.97 -6.39
N VAL A 129 -25.25 12.09 -7.18
CA VAL A 129 -25.45 11.27 -8.39
C VAL A 129 -24.37 11.56 -9.44
N GLY A 130 -24.01 12.84 -9.65
CA GLY A 130 -22.93 13.22 -10.56
C GLY A 130 -21.60 12.65 -10.14
N SER A 131 -21.27 12.73 -8.84
CA SER A 131 -20.06 12.12 -8.29
C SER A 131 -20.04 10.59 -8.45
N LEU A 132 -21.17 9.93 -8.20
CA LEU A 132 -21.29 8.48 -8.35
C LEU A 132 -21.10 8.05 -9.81
N VAL A 133 -21.74 8.71 -10.77
CA VAL A 133 -21.59 8.39 -12.20
C VAL A 133 -20.17 8.64 -12.69
N GLY A 134 -19.56 9.77 -12.28
CA GLY A 134 -18.17 10.09 -12.61
C GLY A 134 -17.16 9.10 -12.01
N GLN A 135 -17.49 8.52 -10.85
CA GLN A 135 -16.64 7.55 -10.16
C GLN A 135 -16.56 6.20 -10.89
N ILE A 136 -17.56 5.81 -11.70
CA ILE A 136 -17.56 4.51 -12.38
C ILE A 136 -16.32 4.31 -13.28
N PRO A 137 -16.05 5.17 -14.29
CA PRO A 137 -14.87 5.02 -15.13
C PRO A 137 -13.56 5.19 -14.36
N PHE A 138 -13.54 6.09 -13.37
CA PHE A 138 -12.39 6.29 -12.51
C PHE A 138 -12.06 5.01 -11.74
N THR A 139 -13.04 4.43 -11.04
CA THR A 139 -12.86 3.20 -10.27
C THR A 139 -12.49 2.00 -11.15
N ALA A 140 -13.04 1.90 -12.35
CA ALA A 140 -12.67 0.83 -13.29
C ALA A 140 -11.17 0.86 -13.64
N LEU A 141 -10.62 2.04 -13.97
CA LEU A 141 -9.20 2.22 -14.25
C LEU A 141 -8.34 2.00 -13.00
N HIS A 142 -8.81 2.49 -11.85
CA HIS A 142 -8.11 2.35 -10.57
C HIS A 142 -8.03 0.88 -10.12
N LEU A 143 -9.11 0.11 -10.29
CA LEU A 143 -9.12 -1.33 -10.06
C LEU A 143 -8.14 -2.05 -11.00
N LEU A 144 -8.18 -1.74 -12.29
CA LEU A 144 -7.26 -2.34 -13.27
C LEU A 144 -5.79 -2.10 -12.87
N GLY A 145 -5.44 -0.86 -12.54
CA GLY A 145 -4.09 -0.49 -12.10
C GLY A 145 -3.68 -1.18 -10.82
N ASN A 146 -4.47 -1.04 -9.76
CA ASN A 146 -4.14 -1.57 -8.44
C ASN A 146 -4.09 -3.10 -8.41
N VAL A 147 -5.02 -3.80 -9.05
CA VAL A 147 -5.05 -5.26 -9.09
C VAL A 147 -3.86 -5.81 -9.88
N THR A 148 -3.53 -5.19 -11.02
CA THR A 148 -2.37 -5.57 -11.82
C THR A 148 -1.06 -5.36 -11.04
N LEU A 149 -0.87 -4.18 -10.45
CA LEU A 149 0.32 -3.89 -9.65
C LEU A 149 0.40 -4.75 -8.39
N ALA A 150 -0.73 -5.06 -7.76
CA ALA A 150 -0.78 -5.98 -6.63
C ALA A 150 -0.30 -7.38 -7.00
N ALA A 151 -0.75 -7.90 -8.14
CA ALA A 151 -0.34 -9.22 -8.62
C ALA A 151 1.15 -9.28 -8.98
N CYS A 152 1.65 -8.24 -9.66
CA CYS A 152 3.02 -8.22 -10.18
C CYS A 152 4.06 -7.84 -9.12
N LEU A 153 3.76 -6.85 -8.27
CA LEU A 153 4.76 -6.25 -7.38
C LEU A 153 4.69 -6.75 -5.94
N SER A 154 3.48 -6.93 -5.36
CA SER A 154 3.35 -7.19 -3.93
C SER A 154 4.04 -8.47 -3.44
N PRO A 155 3.99 -9.61 -4.15
CA PRO A 155 4.73 -10.80 -3.75
C PRO A 155 6.24 -10.58 -3.75
N GLY A 156 6.77 -9.92 -4.78
CA GLY A 156 8.20 -9.60 -4.90
C GLY A 156 8.68 -8.67 -3.78
N ILE A 157 7.93 -7.61 -3.49
CA ILE A 157 8.20 -6.69 -2.38
C ILE A 157 8.18 -7.45 -1.06
N TYR A 158 7.18 -8.30 -0.81
CA TYR A 158 7.12 -9.10 0.41
C TYR A 158 8.35 -10.00 0.58
N HIS A 159 8.76 -10.71 -0.48
CA HIS A 159 9.98 -11.53 -0.45
C HIS A 159 11.23 -10.70 -0.15
N PHE A 160 11.36 -9.52 -0.75
CA PHE A 160 12.46 -8.60 -0.44
C PHE A 160 12.46 -8.21 1.05
N LEU A 161 11.29 -7.89 1.62
CA LEU A 161 11.16 -7.48 3.02
C LEU A 161 11.59 -8.58 3.99
N ILE A 162 11.22 -9.85 3.75
CA ILE A 162 11.48 -10.97 4.68
C ILE A 162 12.80 -11.70 4.44
N ARG A 163 13.47 -11.51 3.29
CA ARG A 163 14.61 -12.32 2.84
C ARG A 163 15.75 -12.46 3.86
N LYS A 164 16.11 -11.41 4.59
CA LYS A 164 17.17 -11.45 5.62
C LYS A 164 16.70 -12.04 6.95
N ARG A 165 15.42 -11.91 7.29
CA ARG A 165 14.85 -12.49 8.53
C ARG A 165 14.98 -14.01 8.53
N LYS A 166 14.75 -14.65 7.40
CA LYS A 166 14.86 -16.11 7.25
C LYS A 166 16.31 -16.59 7.45
N LYS A 167 17.31 -15.84 6.95
CA LYS A 167 18.74 -16.20 7.14
C LYS A 167 19.17 -16.09 8.60
N GLU A 168 18.75 -15.05 9.32
CA GLU A 168 19.10 -14.88 10.75
C GLU A 168 18.46 -15.97 11.61
N SER A 169 17.21 -16.34 11.34
CA SER A 169 16.53 -17.43 12.07
C SER A 169 17.21 -18.79 11.85
N VAL A 170 17.61 -19.10 10.64
CA VAL A 170 18.34 -20.35 10.33
C VAL A 170 19.72 -20.37 10.98
N SER A 171 20.44 -19.26 10.96
CA SER A 171 21.75 -19.12 11.64
C SER A 171 21.64 -19.32 13.15
N THR A 172 20.62 -18.75 13.80
CA THR A 172 20.38 -18.90 15.24
C THR A 172 20.03 -20.35 15.61
N ILE A 173 19.23 -21.03 14.80
CA ILE A 173 18.89 -22.44 15.03
C ILE A 173 20.14 -23.32 14.92
N ASN A 174 21.00 -23.08 13.91
CA ASN A 174 22.24 -23.84 13.71
C ASN A 174 23.27 -23.62 14.83
N THR A 175 23.31 -22.42 15.42
CA THR A 175 24.18 -22.13 16.57
C THR A 175 23.68 -22.77 17.87
N LEU A 176 22.36 -22.91 18.04
CA LEU A 176 21.77 -23.54 19.23
C LEU A 176 21.73 -25.07 19.15
N ASN A 177 21.81 -25.66 17.99
CA ASN A 177 21.77 -27.12 17.79
C ASN A 177 22.74 -27.59 16.69
N PRO A 178 24.07 -27.59 16.95
CA PRO A 178 25.07 -27.95 15.95
C PRO A 178 25.09 -29.45 15.56
N LYS A 179 24.24 -30.29 16.16
CA LYS A 179 24.17 -31.75 15.90
C LYS A 179 23.10 -32.15 14.86
N ILE A 180 22.47 -31.20 14.17
CA ILE A 180 21.43 -31.47 13.14
C ILE A 180 21.98 -31.26 11.70
N ILE A 181 23.30 -31.35 11.53
CA ILE A 181 23.95 -31.39 10.20
C ILE A 181 24.44 -32.82 9.94
#